data_d3f40986bba5b2dd041e434fbe1fe6c3
#
_entry.id   d3f40986bba5b2dd041e434fbe1fe6c3
#
_cell.length_a   1.000
_cell.length_b   1.000
_cell.length_c   1.000
_cell.angle_alpha   90.00
_cell.angle_beta   90.00
_cell.angle_gamma   90.00
#
_symmetry.space_group_name_H-M   'P 1'
#
loop_
_entity.id
_entity.type
_entity.pdbx_description
1 polymer ?
#
loop_
_entity_poly.entity_id
_entity_poly.type
_entity_poly.pdbx_seq_one_letter_code
_entity_poly.pdbx_strand_id
1 'polypeptide(L)'
;NEEYTEKLEEIQSSFEGSYSRIETDGTLPDWREVLAVFAVKVAGSDGEDATDVATFDEDRVERLKKVFWDMVEVWGEVVEVEEGELKVKVLILHIESKTVDEMRDFYHFTEYQNSALDALLDELGMFDDMLGDLTITQEDALKLLENLPEGLNPDRKAVIEKALTLVGKV
;
A
#
# COMPACT_ATOMS: atom_id res chain seq x y z
N ASN A 1 -3.36 -7.22 -3.22
CA ASN A 1 -1.99 -7.71 -3.25
C ASN A 1 -2.02 -9.23 -2.99
N GLU A 2 -1.85 -10.03 -4.05
CA GLU A 2 -1.93 -11.49 -4.00
C GLU A 2 -0.92 -12.07 -3.01
N GLU A 3 0.32 -11.60 -3.03
CA GLU A 3 1.37 -12.09 -2.12
C GLU A 3 1.04 -11.87 -0.64
N TYR A 4 0.41 -10.76 -0.31
CA TYR A 4 -0.04 -10.49 1.05
C TYR A 4 -1.14 -11.47 1.49
N THR A 5 -2.11 -11.72 0.62
CA THR A 5 -3.18 -12.69 0.86
C THR A 5 -2.62 -14.11 1.01
N GLU A 6 -1.73 -14.51 0.12
CA GLU A 6 -1.03 -15.81 0.17
C GLU A 6 -0.24 -15.97 1.48
N LYS A 7 0.44 -14.91 1.92
CA LYS A 7 1.17 -14.90 3.19
C LYS A 7 0.27 -15.12 4.40
N LEU A 8 -0.89 -14.48 4.44
CA LEU A 8 -1.88 -14.70 5.49
C LEU A 8 -2.43 -16.12 5.47
N GLU A 9 -2.74 -16.65 4.30
CA GLU A 9 -3.23 -18.02 4.14
C GLU A 9 -2.17 -19.05 4.57
N GLU A 10 -0.92 -18.84 4.22
CA GLU A 10 0.20 -19.68 4.66
C GLU A 10 0.33 -19.69 6.18
N ILE A 11 0.23 -18.55 6.85
CA ILE A 11 0.26 -18.45 8.30
C ILE A 11 -0.93 -19.20 8.92
N GLN A 12 -2.14 -18.97 8.40
CA GLN A 12 -3.34 -19.66 8.88
C GLN A 12 -3.22 -21.17 8.72
N SER A 13 -2.71 -21.64 7.60
CA SER A 13 -2.51 -23.06 7.33
C SER A 13 -1.48 -23.70 8.28
N SER A 14 -0.42 -22.97 8.63
CA SER A 14 0.61 -23.45 9.55
C SER A 14 0.11 -23.67 10.98
N PHE A 15 -0.98 -23.00 11.37
CA PHE A 15 -1.63 -23.13 12.67
C PHE A 15 -2.95 -23.91 12.62
N GLU A 16 -3.25 -24.57 11.51
CA GLU A 16 -4.50 -25.30 11.31
C GLU A 16 -4.76 -26.31 12.44
N GLY A 17 -5.98 -26.31 12.95
CA GLY A 17 -6.39 -27.16 14.08
C GLY A 17 -5.95 -26.66 15.45
N SER A 18 -5.18 -25.58 15.56
CA SER A 18 -4.65 -25.07 16.83
C SER A 18 -5.46 -23.89 17.40
N TYR A 19 -6.46 -23.39 16.70
CA TYR A 19 -7.25 -22.23 17.09
C TYR A 19 -8.73 -22.39 16.74
N SER A 20 -9.58 -21.63 17.42
CA SER A 20 -11.03 -21.59 17.20
C SER A 20 -11.48 -20.37 16.40
N ARG A 21 -10.75 -19.27 16.48
CA ARG A 21 -11.00 -18.03 15.72
C ARG A 21 -9.70 -17.31 15.39
N ILE A 22 -9.81 -16.37 14.45
CA ILE A 22 -8.71 -15.52 13.98
C ILE A 22 -9.02 -14.08 14.34
N GLU A 23 -8.04 -13.38 14.88
CA GLU A 23 -8.05 -11.93 15.07
C GLU A 23 -6.84 -11.31 14.36
N THR A 24 -6.97 -10.07 13.94
CA THR A 24 -5.89 -9.31 13.31
C THR A 24 -5.49 -8.16 14.20
N ASP A 25 -4.20 -8.02 14.45
CA ASP A 25 -3.60 -6.91 15.18
C ASP A 25 -2.66 -6.13 14.27
N GLY A 26 -2.85 -4.81 14.23
CA GLY A 26 -2.11 -3.92 13.37
C GLY A 26 -2.80 -3.63 12.03
N THR A 27 -2.19 -2.77 11.25
CA THR A 27 -2.67 -2.32 9.95
C THR A 27 -1.55 -2.22 8.93
N LEU A 28 -1.90 -2.34 7.66
CA LEU A 28 -0.99 -2.03 6.56
C LEU A 28 -0.66 -0.54 6.53
N PRO A 29 0.52 -0.16 6.02
CA PRO A 29 0.85 1.25 5.81
C PRO A 29 -0.07 1.88 4.75
N ASP A 30 -0.18 3.20 4.80
CA ASP A 30 -0.87 3.93 3.74
C ASP A 30 -0.14 3.71 2.40
N TRP A 31 -0.89 3.40 1.35
CA TRP A 31 -0.34 3.16 0.01
C TRP A 31 0.46 4.35 -0.53
N ARG A 32 0.11 5.57 -0.11
CA ARG A 32 0.83 6.81 -0.48
C ARG A 32 2.22 6.84 0.12
N GLU A 33 2.36 6.41 1.36
CA GLU A 33 3.66 6.31 2.02
C GLU A 33 4.54 5.27 1.32
N VAL A 34 3.99 4.12 0.98
CA VAL A 34 4.71 3.07 0.24
C VAL A 34 5.18 3.58 -1.12
N LEU A 35 4.29 4.26 -1.87
CA LEU A 35 4.63 4.82 -3.18
C LEU A 35 5.67 5.93 -3.10
N ALA A 36 5.56 6.83 -2.12
CA ALA A 36 6.52 7.91 -1.93
C ALA A 36 7.91 7.38 -1.60
N VAL A 37 8.02 6.44 -0.68
CA VAL A 37 9.28 5.78 -0.33
C VAL A 37 9.86 5.03 -1.54
N PHE A 38 9.03 4.32 -2.28
CA PHE A 38 9.43 3.64 -3.51
C PHE A 38 9.99 4.61 -4.57
N ALA A 39 9.27 5.71 -4.83
CA ALA A 39 9.68 6.70 -5.83
C ALA A 39 11.06 7.30 -5.50
N VAL A 40 11.28 7.67 -4.25
CA VAL A 40 12.56 8.21 -3.79
C VAL A 40 13.67 7.15 -3.85
N LYS A 41 13.36 5.90 -3.48
CA LYS A 41 14.32 4.79 -3.55
C LYS A 41 14.77 4.49 -4.97
N VAL A 42 13.85 4.53 -5.93
CA VAL A 42 14.13 4.27 -7.35
C VAL A 42 14.88 5.42 -8.00
N ALA A 43 14.51 6.68 -7.71
CA ALA A 43 15.19 7.86 -8.22
C ALA A 43 16.67 7.96 -7.76
N GLY A 44 17.00 7.33 -6.64
CA GLY A 44 18.37 7.30 -6.13
C GLY A 44 18.84 8.62 -5.54
N SER A 45 20.15 8.70 -5.27
CA SER A 45 20.79 9.84 -4.61
C SER A 45 21.17 10.99 -5.55
N ASP A 46 21.11 10.78 -6.86
CA ASP A 46 21.75 11.63 -7.87
C ASP A 46 20.80 12.65 -8.53
N GLY A 47 19.61 12.85 -8.01
CA GLY A 47 18.70 13.90 -8.45
C GLY A 47 17.96 13.58 -9.75
N GLU A 48 17.82 12.32 -10.12
CA GLU A 48 16.86 11.92 -11.13
C GLU A 48 15.45 12.26 -10.66
N ASP A 49 14.64 12.77 -11.58
CA ASP A 49 13.30 13.24 -11.25
C ASP A 49 12.42 12.07 -10.77
N ALA A 50 12.03 12.09 -9.50
CA ALA A 50 11.16 11.06 -8.91
C ALA A 50 9.79 10.98 -9.60
N THR A 51 9.45 11.96 -10.44
CA THR A 51 8.19 11.98 -11.22
C THR A 51 8.26 11.13 -12.48
N ASP A 52 9.45 10.71 -12.92
CA ASP A 52 9.66 9.87 -14.12
C ASP A 52 9.33 8.38 -13.89
N VAL A 53 8.75 8.05 -12.75
CA VAL A 53 8.29 6.71 -12.35
C VAL A 53 7.00 6.28 -13.12
N ALA A 54 6.62 6.99 -14.17
CA ALA A 54 5.34 6.81 -14.86
C ALA A 54 5.20 5.50 -15.69
N THR A 55 6.26 4.73 -15.86
CA THR A 55 6.19 3.44 -16.55
C THR A 55 6.41 2.29 -15.57
N PHE A 56 5.33 1.62 -15.18
CA PHE A 56 5.41 0.38 -14.40
C PHE A 56 5.74 -0.81 -15.32
N ASP A 57 7.03 -1.09 -15.47
CA ASP A 57 7.50 -2.36 -16.01
C ASP A 57 7.58 -3.44 -14.90
N GLU A 58 7.84 -4.69 -15.29
CA GLU A 58 7.91 -5.80 -14.33
C GLU A 58 9.00 -5.59 -13.27
N ASP A 59 10.13 -4.99 -13.64
CA ASP A 59 11.24 -4.71 -12.71
C ASP A 59 10.83 -3.69 -11.64
N ARG A 60 10.09 -2.66 -12.02
CA ARG A 60 9.57 -1.65 -11.06
C ARG A 60 8.49 -2.22 -10.15
N VAL A 61 7.63 -3.10 -10.65
CA VAL A 61 6.65 -3.81 -9.81
C VAL A 61 7.35 -4.67 -8.77
N GLU A 62 8.40 -5.40 -9.13
CA GLU A 62 9.18 -6.20 -8.18
C GLU A 62 9.89 -5.33 -7.13
N ARG A 63 10.41 -4.17 -7.53
CA ARG A 63 11.01 -3.21 -6.59
C ARG A 63 9.99 -2.58 -5.66
N LEU A 64 8.78 -2.29 -6.14
CA LEU A 64 7.67 -1.81 -5.32
C LEU A 64 7.26 -2.87 -4.29
N LYS A 65 7.14 -4.13 -4.69
CA LYS A 65 6.88 -5.25 -3.79
C LYS A 65 7.96 -5.38 -2.72
N LYS A 66 9.22 -5.22 -3.11
CA LYS A 66 10.34 -5.23 -2.17
C LYS A 66 10.22 -4.13 -1.13
N VAL A 67 9.93 -2.90 -1.54
CA VAL A 67 9.71 -1.77 -0.60
C VAL A 67 8.55 -2.07 0.33
N PHE A 68 7.45 -2.60 -0.18
CA PHE A 68 6.31 -3.00 0.65
C PHE A 68 6.71 -4.02 1.73
N TRP A 69 7.46 -5.07 1.35
CA TRP A 69 7.89 -6.09 2.31
C TRP A 69 9.03 -5.64 3.23
N ASP A 70 9.81 -4.65 2.84
CA ASP A 70 10.75 -3.99 3.74
C ASP A 70 10.03 -3.14 4.80
N MET A 71 8.84 -2.62 4.48
CA MET A 71 8.00 -1.86 5.42
C MET A 71 7.13 -2.75 6.30
N VAL A 72 6.69 -3.91 5.80
CA VAL A 72 5.64 -4.74 6.43
C VAL A 72 6.20 -6.08 6.85
N GLU A 73 5.94 -6.45 8.09
CA GLU A 73 6.16 -7.79 8.62
C GLU A 73 4.82 -8.39 9.07
N VAL A 74 4.57 -9.63 8.67
CA VAL A 74 3.35 -10.36 9.04
C VAL A 74 3.75 -11.68 9.68
N TRP A 75 3.22 -11.95 10.87
CA TRP A 75 3.44 -13.18 11.59
C TRP A 75 2.22 -13.55 12.42
N GLY A 76 2.14 -14.79 12.87
CA GLY A 76 1.02 -15.29 13.62
C GLY A 76 1.43 -15.96 14.92
N GLU A 77 0.58 -15.86 15.93
CA GLU A 77 0.69 -16.60 17.17
C GLU A 77 -0.67 -17.08 17.66
N VAL A 78 -0.68 -18.21 18.36
CA VAL A 78 -1.89 -18.70 19.03
C VAL A 78 -1.81 -18.33 20.51
N VAL A 79 -2.82 -17.60 20.97
CA VAL A 79 -2.96 -17.20 22.39
C VAL A 79 -4.21 -17.84 22.99
N GLU A 80 -4.17 -18.11 24.28
CA GLU A 80 -5.31 -18.59 25.04
C GLU A 80 -6.00 -17.41 25.72
N VAL A 81 -7.28 -17.22 25.43
CA VAL A 81 -8.11 -16.13 25.97
C VAL A 81 -9.22 -16.74 26.85
N GLU A 82 -9.44 -16.13 28.00
CA GLU A 82 -10.55 -16.51 28.89
C GLU A 82 -11.81 -15.75 28.48
N GLU A 83 -12.86 -16.51 28.10
CA GLU A 83 -14.19 -16.00 27.82
C GLU A 83 -15.18 -16.60 28.84
N GLY A 84 -15.42 -15.88 29.95
CA GLY A 84 -16.18 -16.40 31.06
C GLY A 84 -15.47 -17.58 31.73
N GLU A 85 -16.10 -18.76 31.75
CA GLU A 85 -15.52 -19.99 32.29
C GLU A 85 -14.78 -20.83 31.23
N LEU A 86 -14.77 -20.39 29.97
CA LEU A 86 -14.17 -21.10 28.84
C LEU A 86 -12.82 -20.51 28.48
N LYS A 87 -11.87 -21.38 28.13
CA LYS A 87 -10.61 -20.99 27.51
C LYS A 87 -10.68 -21.24 26.01
N VAL A 88 -10.45 -20.20 25.24
CA VAL A 88 -10.50 -20.22 23.77
C VAL A 88 -9.12 -19.93 23.21
N LYS A 89 -8.69 -20.72 22.22
CA LYS A 89 -7.46 -20.45 21.48
C LYS A 89 -7.74 -19.57 20.28
N VAL A 90 -7.04 -18.48 20.20
CA VAL A 90 -7.17 -17.46 19.14
C VAL A 90 -5.86 -17.37 18.38
N LEU A 91 -5.93 -17.49 17.06
CA LEU A 91 -4.81 -17.13 16.19
C LEU A 91 -4.83 -15.62 15.99
N ILE A 92 -3.78 -14.95 16.42
CA ILE A 92 -3.59 -13.52 16.17
C ILE A 92 -2.61 -13.37 15.01
N LEU A 93 -3.08 -12.70 13.95
CA LEU A 93 -2.26 -12.30 12.83
C LEU A 93 -1.74 -10.89 13.12
N HIS A 94 -0.45 -10.77 13.38
CA HIS A 94 0.21 -9.50 13.63
C HIS A 94 0.71 -8.90 12.33
N ILE A 95 0.34 -7.64 12.08
CA ILE A 95 0.81 -6.84 10.96
C ILE A 95 1.59 -5.67 11.54
N GLU A 96 2.90 -5.73 11.42
CA GLU A 96 3.80 -4.67 11.84
C GLU A 96 4.26 -3.87 10.64
N SER A 97 4.15 -2.56 10.71
CA SER A 97 4.56 -1.66 9.64
C SER A 97 5.55 -0.62 10.16
N LYS A 98 6.64 -0.44 9.42
CA LYS A 98 7.55 0.67 9.66
C LYS A 98 6.91 1.98 9.23
N THR A 99 7.13 3.03 10.00
CA THR A 99 6.77 4.39 9.61
C THR A 99 7.68 4.90 8.49
N VAL A 100 7.29 6.00 7.85
CA VAL A 100 8.13 6.68 6.85
C VAL A 100 9.48 7.07 7.46
N ASP A 101 9.50 7.58 8.68
CA ASP A 101 10.75 7.98 9.35
C ASP A 101 11.65 6.78 9.63
N GLU A 102 11.10 5.65 10.03
CA GLU A 102 11.85 4.40 10.17
C GLU A 102 12.42 3.91 8.83
N MET A 103 11.68 4.12 7.73
CA MET A 103 12.18 3.79 6.39
C MET A 103 13.30 4.71 5.91
N ARG A 104 13.29 5.99 6.29
CA ARG A 104 14.40 6.92 6.04
C ARG A 104 15.71 6.39 6.63
N ASP A 105 15.64 5.91 7.85
CA ASP A 105 16.78 5.32 8.56
C ASP A 105 17.17 3.96 7.98
N PHE A 106 16.19 3.13 7.69
CA PHE A 106 16.39 1.79 7.14
C PHE A 106 17.11 1.81 5.78
N TYR A 107 16.72 2.72 4.89
CA TYR A 107 17.35 2.90 3.59
C TYR A 107 18.53 3.86 3.57
N HIS A 108 18.85 4.50 4.68
CA HIS A 108 19.89 5.52 4.79
C HIS A 108 19.73 6.65 3.77
N PHE A 109 18.52 7.20 3.67
CA PHE A 109 18.24 8.29 2.74
C PHE A 109 19.10 9.50 3.02
N THR A 110 19.60 10.11 1.94
CA THR A 110 20.34 11.38 2.00
C THR A 110 19.41 12.54 2.35
N GLU A 111 19.96 13.68 2.70
CA GLU A 111 19.19 14.90 2.96
C GLU A 111 18.33 15.30 1.73
N TYR A 112 18.88 15.15 0.53
CA TYR A 112 18.14 15.36 -0.72
C TYR A 112 16.95 14.40 -0.87
N GLN A 113 17.16 13.12 -0.65
CA GLN A 113 16.12 12.10 -0.70
C GLN A 113 15.02 12.36 0.34
N ASN A 114 15.39 12.76 1.56
CA ASN A 114 14.43 13.11 2.60
C ASN A 114 13.59 14.33 2.22
N SER A 115 14.19 15.35 1.61
CA SER A 115 13.46 16.53 1.12
C SER A 115 12.51 16.17 -0.02
N ALA A 116 12.93 15.31 -0.94
CA ALA A 116 12.08 14.81 -2.02
C ALA A 116 10.90 13.98 -1.49
N LEU A 117 11.13 13.17 -0.48
CA LEU A 117 10.10 12.36 0.18
C LEU A 117 9.06 13.24 0.87
N ASP A 118 9.48 14.27 1.59
CA ASP A 118 8.57 15.24 2.22
C ASP A 118 7.69 15.95 1.19
N ALA A 119 8.27 16.38 0.07
CA ALA A 119 7.54 17.02 -1.02
C ALA A 119 6.50 16.09 -1.65
N LEU A 120 6.86 14.82 -1.90
CA LEU A 120 5.93 13.82 -2.46
C LEU A 120 4.78 13.50 -1.50
N LEU A 121 5.04 13.37 -0.21
CA LEU A 121 4.00 13.13 0.79
C LEU A 121 3.03 14.29 0.88
N ASP A 122 3.51 15.53 0.81
CA ASP A 122 2.68 16.73 0.79
C ASP A 122 1.80 16.78 -0.47
N GLU A 123 2.34 16.50 -1.64
CA GLU A 123 1.58 16.45 -2.90
C GLU A 123 0.50 15.36 -2.88
N LEU A 124 0.83 14.17 -2.39
CA LEU A 124 -0.12 13.06 -2.29
C LEU A 124 -1.20 13.33 -1.23
N GLY A 125 -0.87 14.03 -0.15
CA GLY A 125 -1.84 14.49 0.85
C GLY A 125 -2.81 15.52 0.29
N MET A 126 -2.35 16.50 -0.47
CA MET A 126 -3.21 17.48 -1.15
C MET A 126 -4.16 16.83 -2.15
N PHE A 127 -3.69 15.81 -2.86
CA PHE A 127 -4.52 15.05 -3.81
C PHE A 127 -5.66 14.31 -3.11
N ASP A 128 -5.41 13.78 -1.93
CA ASP A 128 -6.42 13.11 -1.11
C ASP A 128 -7.47 14.08 -0.57
N ASP A 129 -7.06 15.26 -0.12
CA ASP A 129 -7.98 16.32 0.32
C ASP A 129 -8.89 16.78 -0.83
N MET A 130 -8.39 16.83 -2.05
CA MET A 130 -9.18 17.14 -3.24
C MET A 130 -10.15 16.01 -3.61
N LEU A 131 -9.78 14.75 -3.37
CA LEU A 131 -10.63 13.57 -3.63
C LEU A 131 -11.55 13.24 -2.45
N GLY A 132 -11.18 13.60 -1.23
CA GLY A 132 -11.92 13.29 0.00
C GLY A 132 -13.31 13.96 0.07
N ASP A 133 -13.51 15.08 -0.62
CA ASP A 133 -14.81 15.73 -0.81
C ASP A 133 -15.66 15.11 -1.95
N LEU A 134 -15.06 14.21 -2.74
CA LEU A 134 -15.72 13.48 -3.82
C LEU A 134 -15.93 12.04 -3.39
N THR A 135 -17.07 11.74 -2.79
CA THR A 135 -17.59 10.36 -2.76
C THR A 135 -17.90 9.94 -4.20
N ILE A 136 -16.85 9.56 -4.93
CA ILE A 136 -17.00 9.06 -6.29
C ILE A 136 -17.64 7.68 -6.21
N THR A 137 -18.93 7.62 -6.50
CA THR A 137 -19.62 6.37 -6.67
C THR A 137 -19.14 5.69 -7.98
N GLN A 138 -19.34 4.38 -8.09
CA GLN A 138 -19.01 3.66 -9.32
C GLN A 138 -19.71 4.26 -10.55
N GLU A 139 -20.91 4.84 -10.37
CA GLU A 139 -21.68 5.51 -11.39
C GLU A 139 -21.03 6.85 -11.82
N ASP A 140 -20.48 7.60 -10.88
CA ASP A 140 -19.76 8.85 -11.16
C ASP A 140 -18.43 8.58 -11.86
N ALA A 141 -17.75 7.49 -11.49
CA ALA A 141 -16.53 7.05 -12.17
C ALA A 141 -16.78 6.66 -13.64
N LEU A 142 -17.89 5.99 -13.93
CA LEU A 142 -18.30 5.66 -15.30
C LEU A 142 -18.65 6.90 -16.11
N LYS A 143 -19.34 7.88 -15.52
CA LYS A 143 -19.65 9.18 -16.17
C LYS A 143 -18.40 10.00 -16.44
N LEU A 144 -17.39 9.94 -15.57
CA LEU A 144 -16.10 10.57 -15.80
C LEU A 144 -15.34 9.95 -16.97
N LEU A 145 -15.43 8.62 -17.14
CA LEU A 145 -14.85 7.90 -18.29
C LEU A 145 -15.50 8.29 -19.61
N GLU A 146 -16.83 8.48 -19.62
CA GLU A 146 -17.58 8.88 -20.82
C GLU A 146 -17.30 10.35 -21.24
N ASN A 147 -16.92 11.20 -20.30
CA ASN A 147 -16.71 12.63 -20.50
C ASN A 147 -15.23 13.05 -20.52
N LEU A 148 -14.31 12.12 -20.68
CA LEU A 148 -12.88 12.47 -20.81
C LEU A 148 -12.64 13.36 -22.04
N PRO A 149 -11.87 14.47 -21.91
CA PRO A 149 -11.60 15.36 -23.02
C PRO A 149 -10.97 14.65 -24.21
N GLU A 150 -11.44 14.94 -25.42
CA GLU A 150 -10.91 14.43 -26.69
C GLU A 150 -9.49 14.94 -26.96
N GLY A 151 -8.57 14.89 -26.23
CA GLY A 151 -7.21 15.39 -26.42
C GLY A 151 -6.26 14.91 -25.35
N LEU A 152 -6.75 14.04 -24.47
CA LEU A 152 -5.90 13.41 -23.47
C LEU A 152 -4.92 12.45 -24.15
N ASN A 153 -3.65 12.58 -23.77
CA ASN A 153 -2.62 11.63 -24.15
C ASN A 153 -3.11 10.20 -23.82
N PRO A 154 -3.03 9.24 -24.78
CA PRO A 154 -3.50 7.87 -24.60
C PRO A 154 -2.97 7.19 -23.33
N ASP A 155 -1.76 7.51 -22.92
CA ASP A 155 -1.12 6.94 -21.72
C ASP A 155 -1.79 7.45 -20.43
N ARG A 156 -2.17 8.74 -20.40
CA ARG A 156 -2.93 9.30 -19.26
C ARG A 156 -4.34 8.77 -19.20
N LYS A 157 -4.96 8.57 -20.34
CA LYS A 157 -6.29 7.97 -20.43
C LYS A 157 -6.29 6.54 -19.89
N ALA A 158 -5.31 5.72 -20.27
CA ALA A 158 -5.15 4.35 -19.79
C ALA A 158 -4.92 4.28 -18.27
N VAL A 159 -4.16 5.21 -17.69
CA VAL A 159 -3.94 5.31 -16.22
C VAL A 159 -5.24 5.65 -15.51
N ILE A 160 -6.01 6.62 -16.01
CA ILE A 160 -7.29 7.02 -15.42
C ILE A 160 -8.31 5.89 -15.52
N GLU A 161 -8.42 5.21 -16.65
CA GLU A 161 -9.30 4.05 -16.85
C GLU A 161 -8.96 2.92 -15.89
N LYS A 162 -7.67 2.64 -15.70
CA LYS A 162 -7.20 1.60 -14.77
C LYS A 162 -7.45 1.96 -13.30
N ALA A 163 -7.23 3.22 -12.93
CA ALA A 163 -7.52 3.73 -11.59
C ALA A 163 -9.02 3.64 -11.26
N LEU A 164 -9.89 3.99 -12.20
CA LEU A 164 -11.34 3.95 -12.04
C LEU A 164 -11.90 2.52 -11.97
N THR A 165 -11.26 1.55 -12.65
CA THR A 165 -11.62 0.13 -12.51
C THR A 165 -11.25 -0.47 -11.16
N LEU A 166 -10.32 0.13 -10.43
CA LEU A 166 -9.93 -0.28 -9.08
C LEU A 166 -10.89 0.26 -8.00
N VAL A 167 -11.49 1.42 -8.22
CA VAL A 167 -12.49 2.03 -7.30
C VAL A 167 -13.78 1.21 -7.18
N GLY A 168 -14.09 0.37 -8.15
CA GLY A 168 -15.27 -0.49 -8.14
C GLY A 168 -15.09 -1.89 -7.51
N LYS A 169 -13.94 -2.17 -6.90
CA LYS A 169 -13.60 -3.51 -6.35
C LYS A 169 -13.31 -3.52 -4.85
N VAL A 170 -13.79 -2.52 -4.12
CA VAL A 170 -13.72 -2.49 -2.65
C VAL A 170 -15.08 -2.85 -2.08
#